data_693f85d4fed6bf076afd0eb588468bbc
#
_entry.id   693f85d4fed6bf076afd0eb588468bbc
#
_cell.length_a   1.000
_cell.length_b   1.000
_cell.length_c   1.000
_cell.angle_alpha   90.00
_cell.angle_beta   90.00
_cell.angle_gamma   90.00
#
_symmetry.space_group_name_H-M   'P 1'
#
loop_
_entity.id
_entity.type
_entity.pdbx_description
1 polymer ?
#
loop_
_entity_poly.entity_id
_entity_poly.type
_entity_poly.pdbx_seq_one_letter_code
_entity_poly.pdbx_strand_id
1 'polypeptide(L)'
;HSCILVYPQAFAPGKPWVWRAEFFGAFAQVDEEMLRRGYAVAYCSLSDRYGCPSAVEDMARFHEYMVHERGFAQKAILFGFSRGGLYAVNFALAHPDCVASLYLDAPVLDIRSWPGRRLKDGSARPEWAQCLACYGLQEADMASFVPAPIARAGELAQNGIEVALVAGLEDSVVPYAENGARFAEPFLQAGGTLFITLKPHCDHHPHS
;
A
#
# COMPACT_ATOMS: atom_id res chain seq x y z
N HIS A 1 10.37 12.46 -11.07
CA HIS A 1 10.21 11.01 -10.88
C HIS A 1 9.96 10.34 -12.23
N SER A 2 10.45 9.11 -12.40
CA SER A 2 10.06 8.27 -13.54
C SER A 2 8.71 7.65 -13.26
N CYS A 3 7.80 7.69 -14.27
CA CYS A 3 6.48 7.11 -14.16
C CYS A 3 6.24 6.17 -15.35
N ILE A 4 5.47 5.11 -15.11
CA ILE A 4 5.07 4.14 -16.12
C ILE A 4 3.54 4.17 -16.18
N LEU A 5 3.00 4.16 -17.39
CA LEU A 5 1.57 4.12 -17.64
C LEU A 5 1.30 3.08 -18.73
N VAL A 6 0.56 2.04 -18.38
CA VAL A 6 0.14 0.98 -19.29
C VAL A 6 -1.33 1.15 -19.59
N TYR A 7 -1.66 1.23 -20.87
CA TYR A 7 -3.03 1.40 -21.34
C TYR A 7 -3.69 0.05 -21.64
N PRO A 8 -4.99 -0.11 -21.32
CA PRO A 8 -5.76 -1.24 -21.80
C PRO A 8 -5.98 -1.15 -23.32
N GLN A 9 -6.34 -2.25 -23.95
CA GLN A 9 -6.73 -2.23 -25.38
C GLN A 9 -7.95 -1.36 -25.64
N ALA A 10 -8.90 -1.36 -24.70
CA ALA A 10 -10.06 -0.48 -24.69
C ALA A 10 -10.35 -0.05 -23.26
N PHE A 11 -10.59 1.22 -23.04
CA PHE A 11 -10.94 1.71 -21.72
C PHE A 11 -12.37 1.34 -21.33
N ALA A 12 -12.54 0.95 -20.08
CA ALA A 12 -13.85 0.95 -19.44
C ALA A 12 -14.38 2.40 -19.30
N PRO A 13 -15.70 2.60 -19.19
CA PRO A 13 -16.31 3.93 -19.04
C PRO A 13 -15.69 4.70 -17.87
N GLY A 14 -15.39 5.99 -18.09
CA GLY A 14 -14.81 6.87 -17.08
C GLY A 14 -13.28 6.75 -16.93
N LYS A 15 -12.61 5.96 -17.77
CA LYS A 15 -11.14 5.74 -17.73
C LYS A 15 -10.62 5.38 -16.33
N PRO A 16 -11.11 4.30 -15.73
CA PRO A 16 -10.65 3.87 -14.42
C PRO A 16 -9.20 3.41 -14.49
N TRP A 17 -8.51 3.48 -13.35
CA TRP A 17 -7.10 3.12 -13.27
C TRP A 17 -6.70 2.51 -11.93
N VAL A 18 -5.68 1.69 -12.00
CA VAL A 18 -4.98 1.10 -10.88
C VAL A 18 -3.67 1.81 -10.70
N TRP A 19 -3.33 2.10 -9.47
CA TRP A 19 -2.04 2.68 -9.11
C TRP A 19 -1.23 1.69 -8.29
N ARG A 20 -0.21 1.15 -8.92
CA ARG A 20 0.78 0.27 -8.28
C ARG A 20 1.74 1.12 -7.46
N ALA A 21 1.72 1.00 -6.13
CA ALA A 21 2.53 1.83 -5.24
C ALA A 21 4.02 1.44 -5.27
N GLU A 22 4.32 0.14 -5.40
CA GLU A 22 5.68 -0.42 -5.44
C GLU A 22 5.75 -1.66 -6.33
N PHE A 23 6.97 -2.12 -6.65
CA PHE A 23 7.26 -3.38 -7.33
C PHE A 23 6.55 -3.54 -8.67
N PHE A 24 6.58 -2.51 -9.52
CA PHE A 24 5.97 -2.56 -10.84
C PHE A 24 6.52 -3.73 -11.67
N GLY A 25 5.61 -4.52 -12.23
CA GLY A 25 5.92 -5.70 -13.03
C GLY A 25 6.17 -6.99 -12.25
N ALA A 26 6.33 -6.93 -10.92
CA ALA A 26 6.38 -8.12 -10.10
C ALA A 26 4.96 -8.63 -9.81
N PHE A 27 4.72 -9.96 -9.94
CA PHE A 27 3.41 -10.57 -9.68
C PHE A 27 2.25 -9.87 -10.42
N ALA A 28 2.43 -9.69 -11.74
CA ALA A 28 1.61 -8.83 -12.57
C ALA A 28 0.21 -9.41 -12.92
N GLN A 29 -0.15 -10.59 -12.43
CA GLN A 29 -1.40 -11.28 -12.79
C GLN A 29 -2.64 -10.41 -12.54
N VAL A 30 -2.67 -9.68 -11.40
CA VAL A 30 -3.78 -8.78 -11.07
C VAL A 30 -3.75 -7.54 -11.96
N ASP A 31 -2.57 -6.98 -12.24
CA ASP A 31 -2.40 -5.84 -13.16
C ASP A 31 -2.90 -6.20 -14.57
N GLU A 32 -2.53 -7.37 -15.08
CA GLU A 32 -2.96 -7.88 -16.38
C GLU A 32 -4.48 -8.09 -16.46
N GLU A 33 -5.08 -8.60 -15.37
CA GLU A 33 -6.53 -8.74 -15.31
C GLU A 33 -7.23 -7.38 -15.31
N MET A 34 -6.70 -6.39 -14.61
CA MET A 34 -7.24 -5.04 -14.62
C MET A 34 -7.14 -4.39 -16.01
N LEU A 35 -6.02 -4.59 -16.72
CA LEU A 35 -5.88 -4.16 -18.11
C LEU A 35 -6.93 -4.82 -19.02
N ARG A 36 -7.20 -6.12 -18.86
CA ARG A 36 -8.25 -6.83 -19.63
C ARG A 36 -9.64 -6.28 -19.34
N ARG A 37 -9.89 -5.77 -18.13
CA ARG A 37 -11.15 -5.11 -17.73
C ARG A 37 -11.25 -3.65 -18.17
N GLY A 38 -10.27 -3.13 -18.87
CA GLY A 38 -10.27 -1.75 -19.36
C GLY A 38 -9.76 -0.70 -18.38
N TYR A 39 -9.04 -1.11 -17.33
CA TYR A 39 -8.35 -0.21 -16.41
C TYR A 39 -6.92 0.05 -16.90
N ALA A 40 -6.46 1.30 -16.83
CA ALA A 40 -5.03 1.55 -16.97
C ALA A 40 -4.27 1.13 -15.70
N VAL A 41 -2.99 0.81 -15.85
CA VAL A 41 -2.09 0.56 -14.72
C VAL A 41 -1.00 1.61 -14.70
N ALA A 42 -0.88 2.31 -13.58
CA ALA A 42 0.09 3.38 -13.40
C ALA A 42 1.08 3.05 -12.27
N TYR A 43 2.29 3.55 -12.41
CA TYR A 43 3.33 3.50 -11.39
C TYR A 43 4.14 4.80 -11.43
N CYS A 44 4.48 5.32 -10.26
CA CYS A 44 5.44 6.41 -10.11
C CYS A 44 6.56 5.96 -9.18
N SER A 45 7.81 6.08 -9.62
CA SER A 45 8.97 5.62 -8.85
C SER A 45 9.22 6.53 -7.66
N LEU A 46 8.77 6.07 -6.49
CA LEU A 46 8.98 6.70 -5.18
C LEU A 46 9.63 5.72 -4.21
N SER A 47 10.30 4.68 -4.74
CA SER A 47 10.94 3.63 -3.96
C SER A 47 11.91 4.19 -2.92
N ASP A 48 12.09 3.43 -1.85
CA ASP A 48 12.98 3.72 -0.72
C ASP A 48 12.59 4.97 0.10
N ARG A 49 11.32 5.39 0.02
CA ARG A 49 10.75 6.46 0.85
C ARG A 49 9.68 5.96 1.83
N TYR A 50 9.38 4.67 1.82
CA TYR A 50 8.54 3.97 2.82
C TYR A 50 7.16 4.59 3.06
N GLY A 51 6.59 5.29 2.07
CA GLY A 51 5.30 5.98 2.23
C GLY A 51 5.31 7.11 3.29
N CYS A 52 6.47 7.72 3.54
CA CYS A 52 6.60 8.85 4.46
C CYS A 52 5.83 10.09 3.97
N PRO A 53 5.61 11.11 4.81
CA PRO A 53 4.81 12.29 4.44
C PRO A 53 5.22 12.94 3.12
N SER A 54 6.52 13.11 2.87
CA SER A 54 6.99 13.70 1.61
C SER A 54 6.78 12.79 0.39
N ALA A 55 6.76 11.46 0.58
CA ALA A 55 6.37 10.53 -0.48
C ALA A 55 4.87 10.66 -0.81
N VAL A 56 4.03 10.81 0.20
CA VAL A 56 2.58 11.05 0.03
C VAL A 56 2.30 12.35 -0.71
N GLU A 57 3.06 13.43 -0.44
CA GLU A 57 2.96 14.67 -1.20
C GLU A 57 3.30 14.49 -2.68
N ASP A 58 4.36 13.73 -3.00
CA ASP A 58 4.71 13.43 -4.40
C ASP A 58 3.66 12.52 -5.06
N MET A 59 3.06 11.60 -4.30
CA MET A 59 1.92 10.82 -4.77
C MET A 59 0.72 11.73 -5.11
N ALA A 60 0.43 12.73 -4.29
CA ALA A 60 -0.65 13.68 -4.57
C ALA A 60 -0.41 14.45 -5.89
N ARG A 61 0.82 14.91 -6.14
CA ARG A 61 1.17 15.56 -7.41
C ARG A 61 1.02 14.63 -8.61
N PHE A 62 1.38 13.36 -8.45
CA PHE A 62 1.19 12.36 -9.51
C PHE A 62 -0.29 12.09 -9.75
N HIS A 63 -1.10 11.98 -8.71
CA HIS A 63 -2.55 11.82 -8.82
C HIS A 63 -3.18 13.01 -9.58
N GLU A 64 -2.85 14.25 -9.22
CA GLU A 64 -3.32 15.45 -9.90
C GLU A 64 -2.98 15.41 -11.40
N TYR A 65 -1.74 15.03 -11.74
CA TYR A 65 -1.32 14.87 -13.14
C TYR A 65 -2.19 13.82 -13.86
N MET A 66 -2.43 12.66 -13.22
CA MET A 66 -3.23 11.59 -13.83
C MET A 66 -4.67 12.05 -14.10
N VAL A 67 -5.27 12.76 -13.17
CA VAL A 67 -6.67 13.22 -13.29
C VAL A 67 -6.77 14.40 -14.28
N HIS A 68 -6.00 15.46 -14.06
CA HIS A 68 -6.19 16.72 -14.77
C HIS A 68 -5.52 16.75 -16.15
N GLU A 69 -4.32 16.16 -16.26
CA GLU A 69 -3.57 16.19 -17.52
C GLU A 69 -3.82 14.96 -18.40
N ARG A 70 -4.09 13.80 -17.78
CA ARG A 70 -4.31 12.55 -18.51
C ARG A 70 -5.78 12.16 -18.62
N GLY A 71 -6.67 12.81 -17.86
CA GLY A 71 -8.12 12.63 -17.90
C GLY A 71 -8.61 11.27 -17.37
N PHE A 72 -7.90 10.71 -16.39
CA PHE A 72 -8.31 9.49 -15.68
C PHE A 72 -9.39 9.78 -14.63
N ALA A 73 -10.04 8.73 -14.15
CA ALA A 73 -11.01 8.82 -13.07
C ALA A 73 -10.41 9.48 -11.83
N GLN A 74 -11.20 10.29 -11.12
CA GLN A 74 -10.81 10.97 -9.88
C GLN A 74 -10.30 10.00 -8.81
N LYS A 75 -10.91 8.82 -8.69
CA LYS A 75 -10.53 7.83 -7.70
C LYS A 75 -9.76 6.68 -8.35
N ALA A 76 -8.57 6.41 -7.82
CA ALA A 76 -7.75 5.27 -8.20
C ALA A 76 -8.02 4.04 -7.31
N ILE A 77 -7.78 2.85 -7.83
CA ILE A 77 -7.58 1.67 -7.01
C ILE A 77 -6.08 1.57 -6.69
N LEU A 78 -5.72 1.57 -5.42
CA LEU A 78 -4.31 1.48 -5.01
C LEU A 78 -3.93 0.03 -4.71
N PHE A 79 -2.82 -0.40 -5.29
CA PHE A 79 -2.21 -1.71 -5.05
C PHE A 79 -0.98 -1.55 -4.15
N GLY A 80 -1.06 -2.07 -2.93
CA GLY A 80 0.00 -2.06 -1.92
C GLY A 80 0.60 -3.45 -1.68
N PHE A 81 1.63 -3.80 -2.44
CA PHE A 81 2.38 -5.04 -2.24
C PHE A 81 3.52 -4.80 -1.25
N SER A 82 3.67 -5.67 -0.24
CA SER A 82 4.74 -5.59 0.76
C SER A 82 4.90 -4.15 1.30
N ARG A 83 6.06 -3.52 1.20
CA ARG A 83 6.27 -2.13 1.63
C ARG A 83 5.38 -1.11 0.89
N GLY A 84 4.82 -1.48 -0.26
CA GLY A 84 3.81 -0.68 -0.97
C GLY A 84 2.54 -0.44 -0.16
N GLY A 85 2.27 -1.27 0.84
CA GLY A 85 1.19 -1.07 1.81
C GLY A 85 1.30 0.26 2.56
N LEU A 86 2.51 0.66 2.97
CA LEU A 86 2.76 1.96 3.62
C LEU A 86 2.37 3.14 2.71
N TYR A 87 2.74 3.07 1.44
CA TYR A 87 2.40 4.12 0.46
C TYR A 87 0.89 4.19 0.23
N ALA A 88 0.29 3.04 -0.08
CA ALA A 88 -1.14 2.97 -0.43
C ALA A 88 -2.02 3.44 0.72
N VAL A 89 -1.77 2.96 1.94
CA VAL A 89 -2.60 3.30 3.10
C VAL A 89 -2.34 4.73 3.59
N ASN A 90 -1.08 5.18 3.66
CA ASN A 90 -0.80 6.56 4.06
C ASN A 90 -1.37 7.57 3.06
N PHE A 91 -1.30 7.28 1.75
CA PHE A 91 -1.95 8.13 0.75
C PHE A 91 -3.48 8.14 0.91
N ALA A 92 -4.10 6.98 1.10
CA ALA A 92 -5.55 6.89 1.28
C ALA A 92 -6.03 7.63 2.55
N LEU A 93 -5.24 7.62 3.62
CA LEU A 93 -5.53 8.38 4.85
C LEU A 93 -5.41 9.89 4.66
N ALA A 94 -4.46 10.34 3.83
CA ALA A 94 -4.25 11.76 3.55
C ALA A 94 -5.23 12.31 2.49
N HIS A 95 -5.61 11.48 1.52
CA HIS A 95 -6.41 11.85 0.35
C HIS A 95 -7.53 10.83 0.07
N PRO A 96 -8.49 10.63 0.98
CA PRO A 96 -9.52 9.58 0.83
C PRO A 96 -10.42 9.80 -0.40
N ASP A 97 -10.63 11.04 -0.82
CA ASP A 97 -11.41 11.37 -2.03
C ASP A 97 -10.72 10.99 -3.34
N CYS A 98 -9.44 10.63 -3.29
CA CYS A 98 -8.64 10.18 -4.44
C CYS A 98 -8.61 8.65 -4.58
N VAL A 99 -9.20 7.90 -3.64
CA VAL A 99 -9.10 6.44 -3.56
C VAL A 99 -10.46 5.78 -3.67
N ALA A 100 -10.59 4.81 -4.59
CA ALA A 100 -11.79 4.01 -4.76
C ALA A 100 -11.78 2.80 -3.81
N SER A 101 -10.67 2.07 -3.79
CA SER A 101 -10.44 0.89 -2.94
C SER A 101 -8.94 0.59 -2.82
N LEU A 102 -8.62 -0.30 -1.87
CA LEU A 102 -7.24 -0.79 -1.64
C LEU A 102 -7.17 -2.29 -1.93
N TYR A 103 -6.16 -2.71 -2.66
CA TYR A 103 -5.70 -4.10 -2.71
C TYR A 103 -4.35 -4.19 -2.01
N LEU A 104 -4.29 -4.90 -0.91
CA LEU A 104 -3.13 -5.02 -0.03
C LEU A 104 -2.64 -6.47 -0.02
N ASP A 105 -1.42 -6.70 -0.49
CA ASP A 105 -0.84 -8.04 -0.62
C ASP A 105 0.42 -8.14 0.24
N ALA A 106 0.39 -8.96 1.29
CA ALA A 106 1.40 -9.08 2.33
C ALA A 106 1.89 -7.69 2.82
N PRO A 107 0.97 -6.74 3.15
CA PRO A 107 1.31 -5.34 3.28
C PRO A 107 2.11 -5.04 4.54
N VAL A 108 3.15 -4.23 4.41
CA VAL A 108 3.76 -3.54 5.55
C VAL A 108 2.86 -2.38 5.95
N LEU A 109 2.42 -2.36 7.21
CA LEU A 109 1.55 -1.34 7.78
C LEU A 109 2.13 -0.72 9.07
N ASP A 110 3.24 -1.28 9.56
CA ASP A 110 4.01 -0.78 10.70
C ASP A 110 5.51 -0.85 10.37
N ILE A 111 6.19 0.30 10.35
CA ILE A 111 7.63 0.36 10.06
C ILE A 111 8.48 -0.39 11.09
N ARG A 112 7.96 -0.63 12.30
CA ARG A 112 8.64 -1.45 13.32
C ARG A 112 8.61 -2.94 12.98
N SER A 113 7.58 -3.41 12.30
CA SER A 113 7.49 -4.77 11.77
C SER A 113 8.48 -4.96 10.62
N TRP A 114 8.47 -4.02 9.67
CA TRP A 114 9.44 -3.95 8.59
C TRP A 114 9.66 -2.49 8.17
N PRO A 115 10.89 -1.99 8.02
CA PRO A 115 12.17 -2.69 8.18
C PRO A 115 12.74 -2.71 9.62
N GLY A 116 11.97 -2.27 10.63
CA GLY A 116 12.47 -2.11 12.00
C GLY A 116 12.76 -3.42 12.73
N ARG A 117 12.15 -4.54 12.31
CA ARG A 117 12.45 -5.85 12.91
C ARG A 117 13.91 -6.24 12.63
N ARG A 118 14.64 -6.57 13.69
CA ARG A 118 16.01 -7.03 13.60
C ARG A 118 16.10 -8.37 12.87
N LEU A 119 17.24 -8.59 12.22
CA LEU A 119 17.58 -9.86 11.61
C LEU A 119 17.84 -10.93 12.69
N LYS A 120 17.95 -12.20 12.27
CA LYS A 120 18.16 -13.34 13.19
C LYS A 120 19.47 -13.23 14.00
N ASP A 121 20.48 -12.56 13.47
CA ASP A 121 21.74 -12.28 14.14
C ASP A 121 21.69 -11.05 15.08
N GLY A 122 20.52 -10.42 15.21
CA GLY A 122 20.32 -9.23 16.04
C GLY A 122 20.69 -7.92 15.38
N SER A 123 21.22 -7.92 14.15
CA SER A 123 21.55 -6.71 13.40
C SER A 123 20.30 -5.98 12.89
N ALA A 124 20.40 -4.67 12.70
CA ALA A 124 19.38 -3.89 12.03
C ALA A 124 19.40 -4.19 10.51
N ARG A 125 18.24 -4.11 9.87
CA ARG A 125 18.16 -4.16 8.40
C ARG A 125 18.81 -2.91 7.80
N PRO A 126 19.48 -3.03 6.64
CA PRO A 126 20.09 -1.87 5.97
C PRO A 126 19.08 -0.72 5.72
N GLU A 127 17.82 -1.07 5.43
CA GLU A 127 16.75 -0.12 5.13
C GLU A 127 16.26 0.66 6.36
N TRP A 128 16.59 0.20 7.58
CA TRP A 128 16.02 0.80 8.79
C TRP A 128 16.44 2.25 8.99
N ALA A 129 17.74 2.55 8.87
CA ALA A 129 18.25 3.91 9.03
C ALA A 129 17.65 4.87 7.98
N GLN A 130 17.51 4.40 6.74
CA GLN A 130 16.89 5.17 5.66
C GLN A 130 15.41 5.43 5.95
N CYS A 131 14.67 4.41 6.42
CA CYS A 131 13.28 4.55 6.79
C CYS A 131 13.09 5.61 7.88
N LEU A 132 13.87 5.53 8.96
CA LEU A 132 13.83 6.52 10.04
C LEU A 132 14.10 7.94 9.52
N ALA A 133 15.12 8.11 8.68
CA ALA A 133 15.45 9.41 8.08
C ALA A 133 14.30 9.95 7.22
N CYS A 134 13.61 9.10 6.43
CA CYS A 134 12.46 9.49 5.62
C CYS A 134 11.29 10.01 6.47
N TYR A 135 11.08 9.42 7.64
CA TYR A 135 10.04 9.85 8.59
C TYR A 135 10.48 10.97 9.53
N GLY A 136 11.75 11.38 9.51
CA GLY A 136 12.33 12.33 10.46
C GLY A 136 12.37 11.81 11.89
N LEU A 137 12.54 10.51 12.06
CA LEU A 137 12.50 9.80 13.34
C LEU A 137 13.89 9.26 13.72
N GLN A 138 14.05 8.98 15.00
CA GLN A 138 15.20 8.28 15.57
C GLN A 138 14.76 6.96 16.23
N GLU A 139 15.70 6.06 16.51
CA GLU A 139 15.40 4.78 17.16
C GLU A 139 14.68 4.96 18.51
N ALA A 140 15.05 6.00 19.26
CA ALA A 140 14.43 6.32 20.55
C ALA A 140 12.93 6.64 20.44
N ASP A 141 12.48 7.15 19.29
CA ASP A 141 11.07 7.53 19.08
C ASP A 141 10.16 6.30 18.94
N MET A 142 10.75 5.13 18.66
CA MET A 142 9.99 3.90 18.42
C MET A 142 9.19 3.40 19.62
N ALA A 143 9.58 3.78 20.84
CA ALA A 143 8.82 3.46 22.05
C ALA A 143 7.44 4.11 22.09
N SER A 144 7.30 5.29 21.51
CA SER A 144 6.04 6.06 21.43
C SER A 144 5.46 6.12 20.01
N PHE A 145 6.10 5.53 19.02
CA PHE A 145 5.65 5.56 17.63
C PHE A 145 4.31 4.86 17.44
N VAL A 146 3.38 5.55 16.83
CA VAL A 146 2.06 5.01 16.47
C VAL A 146 1.96 4.90 14.95
N PRO A 147 1.86 3.68 14.38
CA PRO A 147 1.75 3.50 12.94
C PRO A 147 0.38 3.99 12.43
N ALA A 148 0.39 5.08 11.68
CA ALA A 148 -0.84 5.68 11.15
C ALA A 148 -1.71 4.69 10.36
N PRO A 149 -1.16 3.80 9.50
CA PRO A 149 -1.96 2.81 8.78
C PRO A 149 -2.84 1.95 9.70
N ILE A 150 -2.34 1.58 10.86
CA ILE A 150 -3.08 0.75 11.84
C ILE A 150 -3.98 1.62 12.72
N ALA A 151 -3.42 2.67 13.32
CA ALA A 151 -4.14 3.49 14.29
C ALA A 151 -5.33 4.24 13.67
N ARG A 152 -5.25 4.57 12.38
CA ARG A 152 -6.27 5.34 11.67
C ARG A 152 -7.05 4.51 10.63
N ALA A 153 -6.93 3.18 10.67
CA ALA A 153 -7.62 2.30 9.71
C ALA A 153 -9.14 2.54 9.68
N GLY A 154 -9.75 2.82 10.82
CA GLY A 154 -11.17 3.15 10.91
C GLY A 154 -11.59 4.39 10.11
N GLU A 155 -10.69 5.35 9.87
CA GLU A 155 -10.99 6.52 9.04
C GLU A 155 -11.21 6.13 7.58
N LEU A 156 -10.48 5.12 7.07
CA LEU A 156 -10.69 4.59 5.72
C LEU A 156 -12.09 3.97 5.58
N ALA A 157 -12.53 3.22 6.59
CA ALA A 157 -13.87 2.64 6.65
C ALA A 157 -14.95 3.74 6.65
N GLN A 158 -14.79 4.78 7.45
CA GLN A 158 -15.71 5.93 7.52
C GLN A 158 -15.79 6.71 6.20
N ASN A 159 -14.70 6.71 5.40
CA ASN A 159 -14.67 7.28 4.05
C ASN A 159 -15.20 6.31 2.96
N GLY A 160 -15.70 5.14 3.34
CA GLY A 160 -16.28 4.16 2.42
C GLY A 160 -15.26 3.47 1.51
N ILE A 161 -13.97 3.45 1.88
CA ILE A 161 -12.92 2.77 1.12
C ILE A 161 -12.98 1.28 1.45
N GLU A 162 -13.27 0.46 0.44
CA GLU A 162 -13.24 -1.00 0.57
C GLU A 162 -11.80 -1.52 0.49
N VAL A 163 -11.51 -2.60 1.20
CA VAL A 163 -10.17 -3.21 1.25
C VAL A 163 -10.24 -4.69 0.92
N ALA A 164 -9.40 -5.13 -0.01
CA ALA A 164 -9.06 -6.53 -0.21
C ALA A 164 -7.64 -6.77 0.32
N LEU A 165 -7.48 -7.73 1.24
CA LEU A 165 -6.20 -8.05 1.88
C LEU A 165 -5.86 -9.52 1.67
N VAL A 166 -4.66 -9.78 1.18
CA VAL A 166 -4.10 -11.13 1.03
C VAL A 166 -2.85 -11.24 1.91
N ALA A 167 -2.69 -12.35 2.63
CA ALA A 167 -1.50 -12.59 3.44
C ALA A 167 -1.19 -14.09 3.57
N GLY A 168 0.10 -14.41 3.65
CA GLY A 168 0.59 -15.73 4.04
C GLY A 168 0.57 -15.89 5.58
N LEU A 169 0.13 -17.03 6.07
CA LEU A 169 0.11 -17.28 7.53
C LEU A 169 1.49 -17.59 8.11
N GLU A 170 2.45 -17.99 7.27
CA GLU A 170 3.83 -18.28 7.65
C GLU A 170 4.79 -17.18 7.20
N ASP A 171 4.27 -15.99 6.85
CA ASP A 171 5.09 -14.86 6.43
C ASP A 171 6.07 -14.44 7.54
N SER A 172 7.33 -14.76 7.32
CA SER A 172 8.44 -14.47 8.26
C SER A 172 9.03 -13.08 8.05
N VAL A 173 8.73 -12.42 6.93
CA VAL A 173 9.25 -11.09 6.57
C VAL A 173 8.31 -9.99 7.05
N VAL A 174 7.02 -10.12 6.72
CA VAL A 174 5.96 -9.18 7.10
C VAL A 174 4.80 -9.96 7.76
N PRO A 175 4.94 -10.37 9.02
CA PRO A 175 3.95 -11.20 9.69
C PRO A 175 2.55 -10.58 9.66
N TYR A 176 1.56 -11.38 9.25
CA TYR A 176 0.16 -10.96 9.24
C TYR A 176 -0.30 -10.44 10.59
N ALA A 177 0.10 -11.11 11.69
CA ALA A 177 -0.27 -10.73 13.05
C ALA A 177 0.21 -9.32 13.45
N GLU A 178 1.30 -8.82 12.86
CA GLU A 178 1.86 -7.51 13.18
C GLU A 178 1.33 -6.39 12.25
N ASN A 179 0.78 -6.75 11.11
CA ASN A 179 0.35 -5.82 10.04
C ASN A 179 -1.15 -5.99 9.74
N GLY A 180 -1.50 -6.92 8.88
CA GLY A 180 -2.87 -7.08 8.38
C GLY A 180 -3.91 -7.34 9.49
N ALA A 181 -3.61 -8.16 10.49
CA ALA A 181 -4.52 -8.44 11.59
C ALA A 181 -4.79 -7.19 12.44
N ARG A 182 -3.72 -6.42 12.73
CA ARG A 182 -3.85 -5.17 13.52
C ARG A 182 -4.57 -4.05 12.76
N PHE A 183 -4.47 -4.05 11.43
CA PHE A 183 -5.23 -3.15 10.57
C PHE A 183 -6.72 -3.55 10.50
N ALA A 184 -6.99 -4.85 10.37
CA ALA A 184 -8.34 -5.36 10.18
C ALA A 184 -9.27 -5.03 11.36
N GLU A 185 -8.76 -5.11 12.59
CA GLU A 185 -9.57 -4.90 13.79
C GLU A 185 -10.22 -3.50 13.83
N PRO A 186 -9.49 -2.36 13.87
CA PRO A 186 -10.09 -1.03 13.91
C PRO A 186 -10.87 -0.71 12.63
N PHE A 187 -10.47 -1.24 11.48
CA PHE A 187 -11.19 -1.05 10.22
C PHE A 187 -12.59 -1.68 10.26
N LEU A 188 -12.71 -2.93 10.73
CA LEU A 188 -13.98 -3.65 10.88
C LEU A 188 -14.84 -3.06 12.00
N GLN A 189 -14.25 -2.65 13.12
CA GLN A 189 -14.97 -1.98 14.20
C GLN A 189 -15.62 -0.67 13.75
N ALA A 190 -15.03 0.02 12.78
CA ALA A 190 -15.59 1.22 12.16
C ALA A 190 -16.62 0.94 11.04
N GLY A 191 -16.98 -0.35 10.81
CA GLY A 191 -17.97 -0.75 9.81
C GLY A 191 -17.41 -0.90 8.39
N GLY A 192 -16.10 -1.03 8.23
CA GLY A 192 -15.45 -1.16 6.92
C GLY A 192 -15.75 -2.48 6.21
N THR A 193 -15.79 -2.46 4.89
CA THR A 193 -15.91 -3.64 4.03
C THR A 193 -14.51 -4.20 3.76
N LEU A 194 -14.20 -5.37 4.33
CA LEU A 194 -12.90 -6.01 4.24
C LEU A 194 -13.02 -7.45 3.74
N PHE A 195 -12.35 -7.72 2.61
CA PHE A 195 -12.19 -9.06 2.05
C PHE A 195 -10.80 -9.58 2.42
N ILE A 196 -10.73 -10.64 3.23
CA ILE A 196 -9.44 -11.21 3.65
C ILE A 196 -9.26 -12.59 3.05
N THR A 197 -8.10 -12.80 2.41
CA THR A 197 -7.62 -14.10 1.98
C THR A 197 -6.35 -14.45 2.74
N LEU A 198 -6.42 -15.44 3.62
CA LEU A 198 -5.27 -15.97 4.35
C LEU A 198 -4.85 -17.30 3.74
N LYS A 199 -3.61 -17.40 3.29
CA LYS A 199 -3.06 -18.60 2.68
C LYS A 199 -2.24 -19.40 3.72
N PRO A 200 -2.70 -20.58 4.13
CA PRO A 200 -1.92 -21.46 5.00
C PRO A 200 -0.67 -21.94 4.24
N HIS A 201 0.41 -22.21 4.98
CA HIS A 201 1.69 -22.69 4.45
C HIS A 201 2.32 -21.78 3.37
N CYS A 202 2.01 -20.49 3.43
CA CYS A 202 2.53 -19.51 2.51
C CYS A 202 3.34 -18.45 3.28
N ASP A 203 4.57 -18.20 2.83
CA ASP A 203 5.45 -17.15 3.34
C ASP A 203 5.11 -15.80 2.64
N HIS A 204 6.08 -14.90 2.48
CA HIS A 204 5.91 -13.50 2.02
C HIS A 204 5.37 -13.34 0.60
N HIS A 205 5.20 -14.41 -0.18
CA HIS A 205 4.66 -14.36 -1.53
C HIS A 205 3.31 -15.08 -1.68
N PRO A 206 2.23 -14.56 -1.01
CA PRO A 206 0.91 -15.21 -1.03
C PRO A 206 0.21 -15.13 -2.38
N HIS A 207 0.72 -14.32 -3.30
CA HIS A 207 0.23 -14.08 -4.66
C HIS A 207 0.78 -15.08 -5.70
N SER A 208 1.64 -16.01 -5.30
CA SER A 208 2.20 -17.08 -6.16
C SER A 208 1.31 -18.33 -6.18
#